data_82aa8f18eac9a37af0c6ab571e2423da
#
_entry.id   82aa8f18eac9a37af0c6ab571e2423da
#
_cell.length_a   1.000
_cell.length_b   1.000
_cell.length_c   1.000
_cell.angle_alpha   90.00
_cell.angle_beta   90.00
_cell.angle_gamma   90.00
#
_symmetry.space_group_name_H-M   'P 1'
#
loop_
_entity.id
_entity.type
_entity.pdbx_description
1 polymer ?
#
loop_
_entity_poly.entity_id
_entity_poly.type
_entity_poly.pdbx_seq_one_letter_code
_entity_poly.pdbx_strand_id
1 'polypeptide(L)'
;MKQLSLFALADPIAKMLGSWSVELTTYSILLRLVTVIILTSIIGCERSSKRHSAGLRTFVLVSFSSCVAMILDLYLMQEYRIGFPLLSSATIISAAMLSGNSIVFSSRSQIKGLTTSAALWFCGFLGFVIGAGQYTLSIIVYVLFLCILTWFPSIEVYLNNRSNHFEIHLELKNSNYLRDFVTVSRQLGLR
;
A
#
# COMPACT_ATOMS: atom_id res chain seq x y z
N MET A 1 -6.86 -30.13 -1.23
CA MET A 1 -7.87 -29.52 -2.14
C MET A 1 -9.19 -29.11 -1.46
N LYS A 2 -9.76 -29.82 -0.50
CA LYS A 2 -11.01 -29.44 0.19
C LYS A 2 -10.93 -28.14 1.04
N GLN A 3 -9.77 -27.75 1.60
CA GLN A 3 -9.68 -26.58 2.45
C GLN A 3 -9.69 -25.25 1.69
N LEU A 4 -9.12 -25.19 0.47
CA LEU A 4 -9.18 -23.97 -0.35
C LEU A 4 -10.61 -23.70 -0.83
N SER A 5 -11.38 -24.74 -1.15
CA SER A 5 -12.77 -24.61 -1.53
C SER A 5 -13.69 -24.19 -0.36
N LEU A 6 -13.30 -24.50 0.88
CA LEU A 6 -14.09 -24.12 2.07
C LEU A 6 -14.02 -22.60 2.32
N PHE A 7 -12.85 -21.99 2.12
CA PHE A 7 -12.68 -20.52 2.25
C PHE A 7 -13.38 -19.76 1.12
N ALA A 8 -13.31 -20.26 -0.12
CA ALA A 8 -14.00 -19.67 -1.26
C ALA A 8 -15.54 -19.84 -1.17
N LEU A 9 -16.03 -20.95 -0.58
CA LEU A 9 -17.44 -21.17 -0.31
C LEU A 9 -18.00 -20.24 0.79
N ALA A 10 -17.15 -19.66 1.64
CA ALA A 10 -17.51 -18.72 2.70
C ALA A 10 -17.55 -17.26 2.22
N ASP A 11 -17.05 -16.93 1.00
CA ASP A 11 -17.04 -15.57 0.46
C ASP A 11 -18.45 -15.17 -0.03
N PRO A 12 -19.17 -14.25 0.67
CA PRO A 12 -20.53 -13.87 0.29
C PRO A 12 -20.60 -13.19 -1.07
N ILE A 13 -19.58 -12.43 -1.47
CA ILE A 13 -19.54 -11.77 -2.78
C ILE A 13 -19.30 -12.80 -3.89
N ALA A 14 -18.42 -13.76 -3.69
CA ALA A 14 -18.23 -14.85 -4.62
C ALA A 14 -19.51 -15.68 -4.83
N LYS A 15 -20.29 -15.89 -3.75
CA LYS A 15 -21.59 -16.55 -3.86
C LYS A 15 -22.62 -15.75 -4.66
N MET A 16 -22.63 -14.43 -4.55
CA MET A 16 -23.51 -13.55 -5.34
C MET A 16 -23.12 -13.55 -6.82
N LEU A 17 -21.83 -13.61 -7.14
CA LEU A 17 -21.30 -13.66 -8.51
C LEU A 17 -21.51 -15.03 -9.17
N GLY A 18 -21.69 -16.10 -8.39
CA GLY A 18 -21.87 -17.46 -8.88
C GLY A 18 -20.60 -18.29 -8.89
N SER A 19 -20.74 -19.61 -9.09
CA SER A 19 -19.64 -20.58 -9.03
C SER A 19 -18.50 -20.30 -10.04
N TRP A 20 -18.82 -19.68 -11.17
CA TRP A 20 -17.84 -19.34 -12.20
C TRP A 20 -16.77 -18.32 -11.73
N SER A 21 -17.07 -17.50 -10.72
CA SER A 21 -16.14 -16.50 -10.18
C SER A 21 -15.02 -17.13 -9.33
N VAL A 22 -15.29 -18.29 -8.75
CA VAL A 22 -14.36 -19.05 -7.89
C VAL A 22 -13.41 -19.91 -8.71
N GLU A 23 -13.91 -20.55 -9.75
CA GLU A 23 -13.13 -21.41 -10.65
C GLU A 23 -12.19 -20.57 -11.53
N LEU A 24 -11.04 -21.14 -11.91
CA LEU A 24 -10.08 -20.51 -12.82
C LEU A 24 -10.58 -20.62 -14.28
N THR A 25 -11.61 -19.85 -14.59
CA THR A 25 -12.12 -19.69 -15.95
C THR A 25 -11.62 -18.38 -16.56
N THR A 26 -11.59 -18.28 -17.89
CA THR A 26 -11.18 -17.05 -18.59
C THR A 26 -11.97 -15.82 -18.11
N TYR A 27 -13.27 -15.97 -17.85
CA TYR A 27 -14.11 -14.89 -17.34
C TYR A 27 -13.76 -14.49 -15.90
N SER A 28 -13.43 -15.47 -15.05
CA SER A 28 -12.98 -15.23 -13.68
C SER A 28 -11.64 -14.50 -13.66
N ILE A 29 -10.70 -14.91 -14.50
CA ILE A 29 -9.39 -14.23 -14.63
C ILE A 29 -9.60 -12.78 -15.07
N LEU A 30 -10.41 -12.54 -16.09
CA LEU A 30 -10.71 -11.19 -16.56
C LEU A 30 -11.33 -10.33 -15.45
N LEU A 31 -12.32 -10.89 -14.72
CA LEU A 31 -12.95 -10.20 -13.60
C LEU A 31 -11.92 -9.79 -12.52
N ARG A 32 -11.01 -10.69 -12.13
CA ARG A 32 -9.96 -10.41 -11.15
C ARG A 32 -9.01 -9.32 -11.62
N LEU A 33 -8.57 -9.37 -12.88
CA LEU A 33 -7.68 -8.37 -13.48
C LEU A 33 -8.34 -6.99 -13.59
N VAL A 34 -9.60 -6.92 -13.99
CA VAL A 34 -10.35 -5.66 -14.04
C VAL A 34 -10.57 -5.10 -12.65
N THR A 35 -10.93 -5.94 -11.69
CA THR A 35 -11.16 -5.53 -10.30
C THR A 35 -9.90 -4.93 -9.67
N VAL A 36 -8.73 -5.57 -9.85
CA VAL A 36 -7.47 -5.04 -9.31
C VAL A 36 -7.13 -3.69 -9.93
N ILE A 37 -7.31 -3.52 -11.24
CA ILE A 37 -7.05 -2.25 -11.92
C ILE A 37 -7.95 -1.15 -11.36
N ILE A 38 -9.25 -1.40 -11.22
CA ILE A 38 -10.21 -0.39 -10.72
C ILE A 38 -9.86 0.02 -9.29
N LEU A 39 -9.73 -0.94 -8.37
CA LEU A 39 -9.48 -0.64 -6.96
C LEU A 39 -8.14 0.08 -6.74
N THR A 40 -7.08 -0.37 -7.40
CA THR A 40 -5.77 0.26 -7.23
C THR A 40 -5.62 1.57 -7.98
N SER A 41 -6.41 1.80 -9.04
CA SER A 41 -6.47 3.11 -9.71
C SER A 41 -7.01 4.19 -8.76
N ILE A 42 -8.00 3.88 -7.94
CA ILE A 42 -8.55 4.83 -6.96
C ILE A 42 -7.49 5.22 -5.92
N ILE A 43 -6.73 4.24 -5.39
CA ILE A 43 -5.60 4.51 -4.49
C ILE A 43 -4.54 5.35 -5.20
N GLY A 44 -4.18 4.97 -6.43
CA GLY A 44 -3.17 5.69 -7.21
C GLY A 44 -3.58 7.12 -7.55
N CYS A 45 -4.86 7.39 -7.83
CA CYS A 45 -5.39 8.73 -8.02
C CYS A 45 -5.29 9.58 -6.76
N GLU A 46 -5.65 9.04 -5.60
CA GLU A 46 -5.54 9.72 -4.32
C GLU A 46 -4.08 10.10 -4.03
N ARG A 47 -3.14 9.18 -4.25
CA ARG A 47 -1.70 9.42 -4.06
C ARG A 47 -1.14 10.42 -5.06
N SER A 48 -1.52 10.33 -6.32
CA SER A 48 -1.10 11.26 -7.39
C SER A 48 -1.61 12.68 -7.13
N SER A 49 -2.85 12.82 -6.68
CA SER A 49 -3.46 14.12 -6.33
C SER A 49 -2.70 14.86 -5.23
N LYS A 50 -2.15 14.12 -4.26
CA LYS A 50 -1.36 14.68 -3.14
C LYS A 50 0.14 14.84 -3.46
N ARG A 51 0.56 14.72 -4.73
CA ARG A 51 1.94 14.87 -5.22
C ARG A 51 2.97 13.99 -4.50
N HIS A 52 2.59 12.75 -4.21
CA HIS A 52 3.52 11.75 -3.67
C HIS A 52 4.52 11.27 -4.74
N SER A 53 5.62 10.66 -4.28
CA SER A 53 6.72 10.19 -5.14
C SER A 53 6.32 9.08 -6.13
N ALA A 54 5.35 8.21 -5.78
CA ALA A 54 4.80 7.20 -6.67
C ALA A 54 3.38 7.60 -7.11
N GLY A 55 3.11 7.49 -8.42
CA GLY A 55 1.85 7.87 -9.04
C GLY A 55 0.97 6.68 -9.44
N LEU A 56 -0.17 6.99 -10.07
CA LEU A 56 -1.19 6.04 -10.51
C LEU A 56 -0.62 4.79 -11.19
N ARG A 57 0.28 4.97 -12.15
CA ARG A 57 0.84 3.87 -12.95
C ARG A 57 1.58 2.84 -12.11
N THR A 58 2.38 3.29 -11.14
CA THR A 58 3.17 2.42 -10.26
C THR A 58 2.28 1.54 -9.39
N PHE A 59 1.24 2.12 -8.79
CA PHE A 59 0.29 1.40 -7.95
C PHE A 59 -0.45 0.31 -8.73
N VAL A 60 -0.95 0.66 -9.93
CA VAL A 60 -1.67 -0.29 -10.80
C VAL A 60 -0.74 -1.40 -11.28
N LEU A 61 0.49 -1.08 -11.72
CA LEU A 61 1.43 -2.09 -12.22
C LEU A 61 1.86 -3.09 -11.15
N VAL A 62 2.16 -2.62 -9.93
CA VAL A 62 2.56 -3.50 -8.82
C VAL A 62 1.42 -4.46 -8.46
N SER A 63 0.20 -3.95 -8.29
CA SER A 63 -0.94 -4.79 -7.92
C SER A 63 -1.38 -5.72 -9.04
N PHE A 64 -1.32 -5.27 -10.29
CA PHE A 64 -1.61 -6.09 -11.46
C PHE A 64 -0.63 -7.28 -11.57
N SER A 65 0.68 -7.01 -11.45
CA SER A 65 1.71 -8.05 -11.48
C SER A 65 1.51 -9.07 -10.34
N SER A 66 1.18 -8.60 -9.15
CA SER A 66 0.88 -9.48 -8.00
C SER A 66 -0.36 -10.33 -8.22
N CYS A 67 -1.41 -9.77 -8.84
CA CYS A 67 -2.62 -10.50 -9.19
C CYS A 67 -2.33 -11.61 -10.22
N VAL A 68 -1.55 -11.29 -11.26
CA VAL A 68 -1.13 -12.26 -12.28
C VAL A 68 -0.29 -13.37 -11.66
N ALA A 69 0.66 -13.05 -10.78
CA ALA A 69 1.48 -14.04 -10.09
C ALA A 69 0.63 -15.00 -9.26
N MET A 70 -0.37 -14.51 -8.54
CA MET A 70 -1.28 -15.35 -7.76
C MET A 70 -2.16 -16.24 -8.63
N ILE A 71 -2.69 -15.73 -9.74
CA ILE A 71 -3.50 -16.50 -10.68
C ILE A 71 -2.65 -17.63 -11.28
N LEU A 72 -1.40 -17.34 -11.68
CA LEU A 72 -0.46 -18.34 -12.19
C LEU A 72 -0.11 -19.40 -11.13
N ASP A 73 0.14 -18.99 -9.89
CA ASP A 73 0.39 -19.94 -8.81
C ASP A 73 -0.79 -20.87 -8.58
N LEU A 74 -2.01 -20.36 -8.59
CA LEU A 74 -3.22 -21.19 -8.47
C LEU A 74 -3.34 -22.19 -9.61
N TYR A 75 -3.01 -21.78 -10.85
CA TYR A 75 -2.97 -22.67 -11.99
C TYR A 75 -1.90 -23.75 -11.83
N LEU A 76 -0.67 -23.39 -11.48
CA LEU A 76 0.44 -24.32 -11.27
C LEU A 76 0.17 -25.29 -10.11
N MET A 77 -0.42 -24.82 -9.02
CA MET A 77 -0.81 -25.66 -7.88
C MET A 77 -1.88 -26.68 -8.27
N GLN A 78 -2.79 -26.32 -9.16
CA GLN A 78 -3.85 -27.21 -9.63
C GLN A 78 -3.32 -28.23 -10.64
N GLU A 79 -2.52 -27.82 -11.62
CA GLU A 79 -2.03 -28.65 -12.71
C GLU A 79 -0.89 -29.58 -12.25
N TYR A 80 0.11 -29.01 -11.55
CA TYR A 80 1.33 -29.75 -11.16
C TYR A 80 1.33 -30.20 -9.70
N ARG A 81 0.24 -30.00 -8.95
CA ARG A 81 0.10 -30.34 -7.52
C ARG A 81 1.22 -29.78 -6.64
N ILE A 82 1.73 -28.61 -6.98
CA ILE A 82 2.70 -27.90 -6.16
C ILE A 82 2.03 -27.45 -4.88
N GLY A 83 2.62 -27.77 -3.72
CA GLY A 83 1.99 -27.56 -2.42
C GLY A 83 2.02 -26.12 -1.88
N PHE A 84 2.72 -25.19 -2.57
CA PHE A 84 2.90 -23.82 -2.10
C PHE A 84 3.00 -22.81 -3.26
N PRO A 85 2.60 -21.54 -3.05
CA PRO A 85 2.65 -20.48 -4.05
C PRO A 85 4.09 -19.97 -4.21
N LEU A 86 4.76 -20.31 -5.32
CA LEU A 86 6.15 -19.95 -5.58
C LEU A 86 6.29 -18.55 -6.16
N LEU A 87 5.52 -18.24 -7.21
CA LEU A 87 5.61 -16.95 -7.92
C LEU A 87 5.11 -15.79 -7.06
N SER A 88 4.05 -16.01 -6.29
CA SER A 88 3.54 -15.02 -5.35
C SER A 88 4.57 -14.71 -4.26
N SER A 89 5.27 -15.71 -3.73
CA SER A 89 6.32 -15.51 -2.74
C SER A 89 7.48 -14.67 -3.28
N ALA A 90 7.94 -14.95 -4.50
CA ALA A 90 8.96 -14.17 -5.18
C ALA A 90 8.50 -12.73 -5.48
N THR A 91 7.23 -12.57 -5.86
CA THR A 91 6.64 -11.25 -6.18
C THR A 91 6.50 -10.38 -4.92
N ILE A 92 6.20 -10.95 -3.75
CA ILE A 92 6.19 -10.22 -2.47
C ILE A 92 7.55 -9.61 -2.19
N ILE A 93 8.62 -10.36 -2.36
CA ILE A 93 10.00 -9.89 -2.15
C ILE A 93 10.31 -8.76 -3.14
N SER A 94 9.97 -8.94 -4.41
CA SER A 94 10.18 -7.92 -5.46
C SER A 94 9.38 -6.64 -5.18
N ALA A 95 8.14 -6.74 -4.73
CA ALA A 95 7.30 -5.61 -4.35
C ALA A 95 7.87 -4.87 -3.13
N ALA A 96 8.43 -5.59 -2.15
CA ALA A 96 9.11 -4.99 -1.00
C ALA A 96 10.36 -4.20 -1.43
N MET A 97 11.16 -4.73 -2.36
CA MET A 97 12.33 -4.03 -2.90
C MET A 97 11.94 -2.77 -3.69
N LEU A 98 10.90 -2.85 -4.53
CA LEU A 98 10.39 -1.70 -5.28
C LEU A 98 9.84 -0.62 -4.35
N SER A 99 9.09 -1.01 -3.32
CA SER A 99 8.55 -0.06 -2.36
C SER A 99 9.64 0.61 -1.53
N GLY A 100 10.68 -0.13 -1.15
CA GLY A 100 11.86 0.41 -0.45
C GLY A 100 12.57 1.50 -1.24
N ASN A 101 12.66 1.37 -2.56
CA ASN A 101 13.27 2.38 -3.44
C ASN A 101 12.48 3.70 -3.52
N SER A 102 11.23 3.74 -3.06
CA SER A 102 10.44 4.97 -2.99
C SER A 102 10.74 5.84 -1.76
N ILE A 103 11.55 5.33 -0.83
CA ILE A 103 12.03 6.06 0.34
C ILE A 103 13.24 6.89 -0.06
N VAL A 104 13.14 8.20 0.12
CA VAL A 104 14.21 9.14 -0.24
C VAL A 104 14.71 9.85 1.01
N PHE A 105 16.02 9.81 1.20
CA PHE A 105 16.71 10.56 2.25
C PHE A 105 16.99 11.98 1.75
N SER A 106 16.42 12.97 2.40
CA SER A 106 16.71 14.38 2.11
C SER A 106 17.98 14.81 2.84
N SER A 107 18.76 15.74 2.23
CA SER A 107 19.96 16.35 2.83
C SER A 107 19.68 17.05 4.17
N ARG A 108 18.41 17.30 4.52
CA ARG A 108 17.98 17.89 5.80
C ARG A 108 17.57 16.84 6.85
N SER A 109 18.10 15.63 6.80
CA SER A 109 17.80 14.51 7.70
C SER A 109 16.29 14.11 7.76
N GLN A 110 15.52 14.49 6.77
CA GLN A 110 14.10 14.11 6.67
C GLN A 110 13.96 12.89 5.76
N ILE A 111 13.26 11.88 6.25
CA ILE A 111 12.90 10.69 5.46
C ILE A 111 11.54 10.97 4.81
N LYS A 112 11.49 10.92 3.48
CA LYS A 112 10.27 11.11 2.69
C LYS A 112 9.90 9.81 1.97
N GLY A 113 8.60 9.59 1.76
CA GLY A 113 8.12 8.45 0.98
C GLY A 113 7.76 7.21 1.79
N LEU A 114 7.89 7.20 3.13
CA LEU A 114 7.55 6.03 3.97
C LEU A 114 6.11 5.56 3.75
N THR A 115 5.13 6.47 3.81
CA THR A 115 3.72 6.14 3.59
C THR A 115 3.47 5.66 2.15
N THR A 116 4.18 6.23 1.16
CA THR A 116 4.08 5.79 -0.24
C THR A 116 4.65 4.40 -0.42
N SER A 117 5.79 4.10 0.22
CA SER A 117 6.40 2.76 0.24
C SER A 117 5.45 1.73 0.84
N ALA A 118 4.89 2.01 2.01
CA ALA A 118 3.92 1.15 2.67
C ALA A 118 2.66 0.92 1.80
N ALA A 119 2.17 1.98 1.16
CA ALA A 119 1.01 1.91 0.28
C ALA A 119 1.27 1.07 -0.99
N LEU A 120 2.46 1.17 -1.61
CA LEU A 120 2.86 0.32 -2.74
C LEU A 120 2.90 -1.15 -2.35
N TRP A 121 3.51 -1.45 -1.20
CA TRP A 121 3.59 -2.81 -0.69
C TRP A 121 2.20 -3.39 -0.40
N PHE A 122 1.33 -2.59 0.23
CA PHE A 122 -0.07 -2.96 0.44
C PHE A 122 -0.80 -3.27 -0.88
N CYS A 123 -0.61 -2.46 -1.93
CA CYS A 123 -1.23 -2.72 -3.24
C CYS A 123 -0.76 -4.03 -3.86
N GLY A 124 0.50 -4.45 -3.62
CA GLY A 124 0.97 -5.78 -3.96
C GLY A 124 0.15 -6.87 -3.28
N PHE A 125 -0.07 -6.76 -1.96
CA PHE A 125 -0.92 -7.70 -1.21
C PHE A 125 -2.37 -7.69 -1.68
N LEU A 126 -2.93 -6.53 -1.95
CA LEU A 126 -4.28 -6.42 -2.49
C LEU A 126 -4.42 -7.17 -3.82
N GLY A 127 -3.39 -7.08 -4.68
CA GLY A 127 -3.32 -7.86 -5.91
C GLY A 127 -3.38 -9.37 -5.68
N PHE A 128 -2.66 -9.90 -4.67
CA PHE A 128 -2.73 -11.32 -4.31
C PHE A 128 -4.11 -11.74 -3.82
N VAL A 129 -4.72 -10.95 -2.95
CA VAL A 129 -6.04 -11.26 -2.38
C VAL A 129 -7.10 -11.33 -3.48
N ILE A 130 -7.07 -10.38 -4.44
CA ILE A 130 -7.96 -10.37 -5.59
C ILE A 130 -7.64 -11.54 -6.52
N GLY A 131 -6.35 -11.79 -6.81
CA GLY A 131 -5.88 -12.91 -7.61
C GLY A 131 -6.28 -14.27 -7.05
N ALA A 132 -6.34 -14.41 -5.73
CA ALA A 132 -6.85 -15.59 -5.03
C ALA A 132 -8.38 -15.77 -5.14
N GLY A 133 -9.11 -14.77 -5.66
CA GLY A 133 -10.57 -14.81 -5.78
C GLY A 133 -11.31 -14.52 -4.47
N GLN A 134 -10.64 -13.89 -3.48
CA GLN A 134 -11.20 -13.51 -2.19
C GLN A 134 -11.81 -12.10 -2.28
N TYR A 135 -12.98 -11.97 -2.91
CA TYR A 135 -13.58 -10.66 -3.21
C TYR A 135 -14.06 -9.92 -1.96
N THR A 136 -14.69 -10.61 -1.01
CA THR A 136 -15.15 -9.96 0.24
C THR A 136 -13.98 -9.45 1.06
N LEU A 137 -12.93 -10.27 1.23
CA LEU A 137 -11.73 -9.86 1.96
C LEU A 137 -11.06 -8.67 1.27
N SER A 138 -10.94 -8.69 -0.06
CA SER A 138 -10.30 -7.60 -0.81
C SER A 138 -11.04 -6.28 -0.63
N ILE A 139 -12.37 -6.27 -0.63
CA ILE A 139 -13.17 -5.05 -0.43
C ILE A 139 -13.04 -4.54 1.01
N ILE A 140 -13.11 -5.42 2.02
CA ILE A 140 -12.98 -5.03 3.42
C ILE A 140 -11.61 -4.39 3.65
N VAL A 141 -10.54 -5.07 3.25
CA VAL A 141 -9.15 -4.58 3.45
C VAL A 141 -8.92 -3.30 2.65
N TYR A 142 -9.45 -3.18 1.44
CA TYR A 142 -9.38 -1.99 0.61
C TYR A 142 -10.04 -0.77 1.28
N VAL A 143 -11.27 -0.93 1.78
CA VAL A 143 -12.00 0.16 2.45
C VAL A 143 -11.26 0.61 3.72
N LEU A 144 -10.80 -0.33 4.55
CA LEU A 144 -10.02 0.00 5.73
C LEU A 144 -8.73 0.75 5.38
N PHE A 145 -8.05 0.31 4.31
CA PHE A 145 -6.84 0.97 3.86
C PHE A 145 -7.10 2.40 3.35
N LEU A 146 -8.17 2.62 2.59
CA LEU A 146 -8.58 3.96 2.17
C LEU A 146 -8.90 4.85 3.37
N CYS A 147 -9.59 4.32 4.39
CA CYS A 147 -9.85 5.05 5.62
C CYS A 147 -8.54 5.49 6.30
N ILE A 148 -7.56 4.61 6.38
CA ILE A 148 -6.24 4.92 6.94
C ILE A 148 -5.57 6.05 6.13
N LEU A 149 -5.55 5.96 4.82
CA LEU A 149 -4.88 6.94 3.96
C LEU A 149 -5.55 8.31 3.96
N THR A 150 -6.87 8.38 4.17
CA THR A 150 -7.63 9.64 4.09
C THR A 150 -7.82 10.29 5.45
N TRP A 151 -8.08 9.53 6.50
CA TRP A 151 -8.44 10.08 7.82
C TRP A 151 -7.24 10.24 8.74
N PHE A 152 -6.29 9.32 8.73
CA PHE A 152 -5.14 9.36 9.63
C PHE A 152 -4.27 10.61 9.48
N PRO A 153 -4.01 11.14 8.29
CA PRO A 153 -3.28 12.42 8.17
C PRO A 153 -3.97 13.59 8.87
N SER A 154 -5.31 13.64 8.84
CA SER A 154 -6.08 14.68 9.55
C SER A 154 -6.00 14.50 11.07
N ILE A 155 -6.03 13.26 11.55
CA ILE A 155 -5.85 12.93 12.97
C ILE A 155 -4.43 13.29 13.42
N GLU A 156 -3.43 12.97 12.61
CA GLU A 156 -2.02 13.29 12.89
C GLU A 156 -1.79 14.81 13.03
N VAL A 157 -2.34 15.60 12.12
CA VAL A 157 -2.31 17.08 12.20
C VAL A 157 -3.01 17.57 13.47
N TYR A 158 -4.17 17.01 13.80
CA TYR A 158 -4.90 17.38 15.02
C TYR A 158 -4.10 17.08 16.30
N LEU A 159 -3.49 15.89 16.37
CA LEU A 159 -2.65 15.47 17.50
C LEU A 159 -1.38 16.32 17.61
N ASN A 160 -0.74 16.60 16.47
CA ASN A 160 0.47 17.42 16.43
C ASN A 160 0.20 18.86 16.88
N ASN A 161 -0.92 19.45 16.47
CA ASN A 161 -1.33 20.79 16.92
C ASN A 161 -1.65 20.85 18.43
N ARG A 162 -1.92 19.73 19.06
CA ARG A 162 -2.15 19.63 20.52
C ARG A 162 -0.86 19.34 21.30
N SER A 163 0.21 18.99 20.62
CA SER A 163 1.53 18.76 21.20
C SER A 163 2.20 20.12 21.47
N ASN A 164 2.79 20.27 22.67
CA ASN A 164 3.54 21.48 23.04
C ASN A 164 4.95 21.53 22.42
N HIS A 165 5.25 20.69 21.45
CA HIS A 165 6.54 20.65 20.76
C HIS A 165 6.41 21.30 19.39
N PHE A 166 7.14 22.42 19.19
CA PHE A 166 7.23 23.12 17.92
C PHE A 166 8.64 22.90 17.36
N GLU A 167 8.76 22.30 16.18
CA GLU A 167 10.00 22.31 15.42
C GLU A 167 10.06 23.59 14.58
N ILE A 168 11.01 24.46 14.89
CA ILE A 168 11.23 25.69 14.14
C ILE A 168 12.48 25.52 13.28
N HIS A 169 12.33 25.58 11.96
CA HIS A 169 13.48 25.69 11.05
C HIS A 169 13.89 27.14 10.90
N LEU A 170 15.04 27.50 11.50
CA LEU A 170 15.63 28.83 11.39
C LEU A 170 16.71 28.84 10.31
N GLU A 171 16.52 29.58 9.24
CA GLU A 171 17.56 29.92 8.27
C GLU A 171 18.26 31.20 8.72
N LEU A 172 19.45 31.05 9.27
CA LEU A 172 20.25 32.21 9.67
C LEU A 172 21.10 32.70 8.50
N LYS A 173 21.01 33.98 8.19
CA LYS A 173 21.75 34.63 7.09
C LYS A 173 23.28 34.66 7.36
N ASN A 174 23.69 34.54 8.62
CA ASN A 174 25.09 34.51 9.02
C ASN A 174 25.28 33.65 10.29
N SER A 175 26.35 32.86 10.35
CA SER A 175 26.66 31.96 11.47
C SER A 175 26.90 32.70 12.80
N ASN A 176 27.24 33.99 12.77
CA ASN A 176 27.43 34.80 13.98
C ASN A 176 26.13 34.98 14.78
N TYR A 177 24.98 35.03 14.12
CA TYR A 177 23.68 35.15 14.78
C TYR A 177 23.23 33.86 15.50
N LEU A 178 23.87 32.72 15.21
CA LEU A 178 23.55 31.44 15.87
C LEU A 178 23.87 31.51 17.37
N ARG A 179 25.00 32.11 17.73
CA ARG A 179 25.42 32.25 19.14
C ARG A 179 24.44 33.12 19.93
N ASP A 180 24.03 34.25 19.37
CA ASP A 180 23.11 35.17 20.00
C ASP A 180 21.73 34.55 20.15
N PHE A 181 21.26 33.83 19.11
CA PHE A 181 20.00 33.09 19.16
C PHE A 181 19.99 32.02 20.24
N VAL A 182 21.07 31.20 20.34
CA VAL A 182 21.18 30.15 21.37
C VAL A 182 21.23 30.76 22.78
N THR A 183 21.90 31.88 22.95
CA THR A 183 21.97 32.58 24.25
C THR A 183 20.60 33.08 24.69
N VAL A 184 19.86 33.73 23.79
CA VAL A 184 18.51 34.26 24.07
C VAL A 184 17.52 33.10 24.28
N SER A 185 17.59 32.02 23.47
CA SER A 185 16.73 30.83 23.66
C SER A 185 16.89 30.20 25.03
N ARG A 186 18.13 30.08 25.51
CA ARG A 186 18.43 29.57 26.87
C ARG A 186 17.90 30.47 27.97
N GLN A 187 17.99 31.80 27.81
CA GLN A 187 17.44 32.76 28.76
C GLN A 187 15.90 32.71 28.84
N LEU A 188 15.25 32.40 27.72
CA LEU A 188 13.79 32.21 27.62
C LEU A 188 13.30 30.84 28.06
N GLY A 189 14.23 29.94 28.47
CA GLY A 189 13.89 28.56 28.88
C GLY A 189 13.43 27.63 27.77
N LEU A 190 13.66 28.01 26.52
CA LEU A 190 13.41 27.12 25.35
C LEU A 190 14.51 26.06 25.30
N ARG A 191 14.11 24.78 25.15
CA ARG A 191 15.00 23.62 25.02
C ARG A 191 14.96 23.05 23.62
#